data_1e066b20a4b2cdcd7c4ad9341e28c328
#
_entry.id   1e066b20a4b2cdcd7c4ad9341e28c328
#
_cell.length_a   1.000
_cell.length_b   1.000
_cell.length_c   1.000
_cell.angle_alpha   90.00
_cell.angle_beta   90.00
_cell.angle_gamma   90.00
#
_symmetry.space_group_name_H-M   'P 1'
#
loop_
_entity.id
_entity.type
_entity.pdbx_description
1 polymer ?
#
loop_
_entity_poly.entity_id
_entity_poly.type
_entity_poly.pdbx_seq_one_letter_code
_entity_poly.pdbx_strand_id
1 'polypeptide(L)'
;MKIALTGHRPQRLFGNNLKNSKWQAVADWIKKTLLEQKCTEAFSGMAKGSDLLYALAVKELNESWHKIKLTLVFPCENYGSNSPDKRYLGWREEVINAATEKIYIHKEYTKIADNDRDKYMVDNCDILIAIFDGIEVGGVYETIKYAESVGKKIIYCPRELLEK
;
A
#
# COMPACT_ATOMS: atom_id res chain seq x y z
N MET A 1 -12.48 8.43 7.34
CA MET A 1 -11.01 8.56 7.36
C MET A 1 -10.41 8.15 6.02
N LYS A 2 -9.49 8.94 5.51
CA LYS A 2 -8.69 8.61 4.33
C LYS A 2 -7.38 7.99 4.81
N ILE A 3 -7.09 6.77 4.37
CA ILE A 3 -5.95 6.00 4.89
C ILE A 3 -5.04 5.57 3.74
N ALA A 4 -3.77 5.93 3.83
CA ALA A 4 -2.73 5.48 2.93
C ALA A 4 -1.87 4.41 3.61
N LEU A 5 -1.11 3.67 2.84
CA LEU A 5 -0.18 2.68 3.37
C LEU A 5 1.20 2.88 2.74
N THR A 6 2.23 2.76 3.55
CA THR A 6 3.60 2.54 3.12
C THR A 6 4.09 1.22 3.68
N GLY A 7 4.80 0.43 2.90
CA GLY A 7 5.24 -0.86 3.37
C GLY A 7 6.29 -1.50 2.48
N HIS A 8 7.02 -2.44 3.07
CA HIS A 8 8.14 -3.07 2.40
C HIS A 8 7.73 -3.94 1.21
N ARG A 9 8.63 -4.01 0.26
CA ARG A 9 8.54 -4.88 -0.91
C ARG A 9 8.83 -6.33 -0.51
N PRO A 10 8.52 -7.31 -1.39
CA PRO A 10 8.63 -8.74 -1.04
C PRO A 10 9.99 -9.18 -0.52
N GLN A 11 11.07 -8.61 -1.04
CA GLN A 11 12.43 -9.01 -0.67
C GLN A 11 12.74 -8.75 0.81
N ARG A 12 12.13 -7.72 1.39
CA ARG A 12 12.35 -7.37 2.79
C ARG A 12 11.42 -8.06 3.75
N LEU A 13 10.38 -8.76 3.25
CA LEU A 13 9.41 -9.46 4.09
C LEU A 13 9.27 -10.92 3.67
N PHE A 14 8.16 -11.27 3.03
CA PHE A 14 7.76 -12.68 2.92
C PHE A 14 7.74 -13.22 1.48
N GLY A 15 8.43 -12.55 0.56
CA GLY A 15 8.54 -12.98 -0.83
C GLY A 15 7.33 -12.62 -1.68
N ASN A 16 7.32 -13.15 -2.91
CA ASN A 16 6.38 -12.70 -3.94
C ASN A 16 4.99 -13.34 -3.87
N ASN A 17 4.82 -14.40 -3.08
CA ASN A 17 3.51 -15.05 -2.96
C ASN A 17 2.69 -14.43 -1.84
N LEU A 18 1.84 -13.47 -2.18
CA LEU A 18 0.98 -12.78 -1.21
C LEU A 18 -0.05 -13.68 -0.56
N LYS A 19 -0.25 -14.91 -1.04
CA LYS A 19 -1.18 -15.87 -0.48
C LYS A 19 -0.57 -16.72 0.64
N ASN A 20 0.73 -16.60 0.92
CA ASN A 20 1.32 -17.34 2.03
C ASN A 20 0.77 -16.86 3.38
N SER A 21 0.90 -17.68 4.41
CA SER A 21 0.28 -17.43 5.71
C SER A 21 0.79 -16.15 6.40
N LYS A 22 2.04 -15.79 6.21
CA LYS A 22 2.61 -14.58 6.83
C LYS A 22 2.06 -13.32 6.22
N TRP A 23 1.99 -13.25 4.88
CA TRP A 23 1.33 -12.13 4.22
C TRP A 23 -0.15 -12.05 4.57
N GLN A 24 -0.83 -13.19 4.68
CA GLN A 24 -2.25 -13.20 5.00
C GLN A 24 -2.53 -12.74 6.44
N ALA A 25 -1.63 -13.01 7.38
CA ALA A 25 -1.74 -12.46 8.74
C ALA A 25 -1.65 -10.92 8.72
N VAL A 26 -0.75 -10.37 7.91
CA VAL A 26 -0.65 -8.90 7.72
C VAL A 26 -1.93 -8.37 7.06
N ALA A 27 -2.45 -9.06 6.06
CA ALA A 27 -3.69 -8.66 5.39
C ALA A 27 -4.89 -8.62 6.37
N ASP A 28 -5.00 -9.61 7.25
CA ASP A 28 -6.06 -9.65 8.27
C ASP A 28 -5.93 -8.46 9.23
N TRP A 29 -4.71 -8.14 9.64
CA TRP A 29 -4.45 -6.98 10.48
C TRP A 29 -4.82 -5.68 9.77
N ILE A 30 -4.47 -5.55 8.48
CA ILE A 30 -4.84 -4.39 7.66
C ILE A 30 -6.36 -4.21 7.63
N LYS A 31 -7.10 -5.29 7.32
CA LYS A 31 -8.57 -5.24 7.26
C LYS A 31 -9.17 -4.79 8.58
N LYS A 32 -8.72 -5.36 9.67
CA LYS A 32 -9.16 -5.00 11.03
C LYS A 32 -8.90 -3.53 11.30
N THR A 33 -7.70 -3.05 10.98
CA THR A 33 -7.31 -1.65 11.21
C THR A 33 -8.17 -0.70 10.39
N LEU A 34 -8.41 -1.01 9.11
CA LEU A 34 -9.25 -0.18 8.26
C LEU A 34 -10.67 -0.03 8.83
N LEU A 35 -11.24 -1.12 9.33
CA LEU A 35 -12.59 -1.12 9.90
C LEU A 35 -12.62 -0.36 11.24
N GLU A 36 -11.64 -0.59 12.11
CA GLU A 36 -11.54 0.13 13.40
C GLU A 36 -11.39 1.64 13.19
N GLN A 37 -10.62 2.06 12.19
CA GLN A 37 -10.39 3.46 11.88
C GLN A 37 -11.48 4.07 10.99
N LYS A 38 -12.50 3.32 10.63
CA LYS A 38 -13.63 3.77 9.81
C LYS A 38 -13.15 4.36 8.48
N CYS A 39 -12.33 3.59 7.77
CA CYS A 39 -11.78 3.99 6.48
C CYS A 39 -12.90 4.21 5.45
N THR A 40 -12.88 5.36 4.78
CA THR A 40 -13.79 5.68 3.69
C THR A 40 -13.09 5.70 2.34
N GLU A 41 -11.80 6.02 2.33
CA GLU A 41 -10.99 6.00 1.13
C GLU A 41 -9.59 5.47 1.45
N ALA A 42 -9.12 4.52 0.65
CA ALA A 42 -7.81 3.90 0.77
C ALA A 42 -6.93 4.26 -0.42
N PHE A 43 -5.68 4.65 -0.16
CA PHE A 43 -4.70 4.99 -1.19
C PHE A 43 -3.61 3.94 -1.23
N SER A 44 -3.43 3.28 -2.37
CA SER A 44 -2.34 2.32 -2.58
C SER A 44 -1.38 2.79 -3.66
N GLY A 45 -0.09 2.69 -3.40
CA GLY A 45 0.96 3.05 -4.34
C GLY A 45 1.28 1.98 -5.39
N MET A 46 0.66 0.83 -5.28
CA MET A 46 0.73 -0.25 -6.27
C MET A 46 2.10 -0.91 -6.48
N ALA A 47 3.04 -0.70 -5.57
CA ALA A 47 4.28 -1.46 -5.59
C ALA A 47 4.01 -2.93 -5.22
N LYS A 48 4.91 -3.81 -5.61
CA LYS A 48 4.86 -5.22 -5.18
C LYS A 48 4.95 -5.31 -3.65
N GLY A 49 4.33 -6.33 -3.09
CA GLY A 49 4.36 -6.56 -1.65
C GLY A 49 3.25 -5.85 -0.89
N SER A 50 3.61 -5.05 0.09
CA SER A 50 2.66 -4.43 1.02
C SER A 50 1.60 -3.58 0.33
N ASP A 51 1.96 -2.77 -0.65
CA ASP A 51 1.02 -1.90 -1.36
C ASP A 51 -0.06 -2.70 -2.09
N LEU A 52 0.34 -3.76 -2.78
CA LEU A 52 -0.59 -4.61 -3.50
C LEU A 52 -1.46 -5.41 -2.53
N LEU A 53 -0.86 -5.92 -1.44
CA LEU A 53 -1.60 -6.62 -0.39
C LEU A 53 -2.71 -5.73 0.19
N TYR A 54 -2.39 -4.46 0.42
CA TYR A 54 -3.34 -3.48 0.91
C TYR A 54 -4.52 -3.28 -0.05
N ALA A 55 -4.22 -3.09 -1.33
CA ALA A 55 -5.27 -2.93 -2.34
C ALA A 55 -6.17 -4.17 -2.44
N LEU A 56 -5.57 -5.37 -2.37
CA LEU A 56 -6.33 -6.63 -2.34
C LEU A 56 -7.19 -6.74 -1.08
N ALA A 57 -6.69 -6.31 0.08
CA ALA A 57 -7.45 -6.31 1.33
C ALA A 57 -8.69 -5.41 1.22
N VAL A 58 -8.54 -4.22 0.65
CA VAL A 58 -9.67 -3.30 0.42
C VAL A 58 -10.69 -3.92 -0.54
N LYS A 59 -10.22 -4.52 -1.62
CA LYS A 59 -11.09 -5.23 -2.57
C LYS A 59 -11.90 -6.31 -1.86
N GLU A 60 -11.27 -7.13 -1.03
CA GLU A 60 -11.94 -8.19 -0.27
C GLU A 60 -12.98 -7.64 0.71
N LEU A 61 -12.65 -6.53 1.42
CA LEU A 61 -13.63 -5.87 2.29
C LEU A 61 -14.86 -5.41 1.50
N ASN A 62 -14.66 -4.83 0.34
CA ASN A 62 -15.76 -4.36 -0.50
C ASN A 62 -16.62 -5.51 -1.04
N GLU A 63 -16.04 -6.67 -1.27
CA GLU A 63 -16.77 -7.88 -1.61
C GLU A 63 -17.63 -8.39 -0.44
N SER A 64 -17.28 -8.02 0.79
CA SER A 64 -18.00 -8.36 2.02
C SER A 64 -18.87 -7.20 2.53
N TRP A 65 -19.49 -6.45 1.63
CA TRP A 65 -20.47 -5.39 1.91
C TRP A 65 -19.91 -4.07 2.43
N HIS A 66 -18.60 -3.92 2.58
CA HIS A 66 -18.00 -2.63 2.91
C HIS A 66 -17.92 -1.76 1.64
N LYS A 67 -17.85 -0.45 1.82
CA LYS A 67 -17.80 0.51 0.71
C LYS A 67 -16.65 1.48 0.95
N ILE A 68 -15.45 1.00 0.70
CA ILE A 68 -14.24 1.82 0.79
C ILE A 68 -13.85 2.22 -0.63
N LYS A 69 -13.75 3.52 -0.88
CA LYS A 69 -13.22 4.00 -2.16
C LYS A 69 -11.75 3.57 -2.26
N LEU A 70 -11.40 2.86 -3.33
CA LEU A 70 -10.01 2.45 -3.58
C LEU A 70 -9.40 3.36 -4.64
N THR A 71 -8.40 4.13 -4.25
CA THR A 71 -7.66 5.04 -5.11
C THR A 71 -6.24 4.50 -5.30
N LEU A 72 -5.89 4.18 -6.53
CA LEU A 72 -4.55 3.71 -6.88
C LEU A 72 -3.71 4.91 -7.31
N VAL A 73 -2.55 5.10 -6.68
CA VAL A 73 -1.66 6.22 -6.94
C VAL A 73 -0.37 5.67 -7.54
N PHE A 74 -0.26 5.76 -8.85
CA PHE A 74 0.90 5.26 -9.57
C PHE A 74 1.99 6.33 -9.66
N PRO A 75 3.27 5.98 -9.50
CA PRO A 75 4.36 6.93 -9.69
C PRO A 75 4.44 7.45 -11.13
N CYS A 76 4.03 6.60 -12.11
CA CYS A 76 4.00 6.97 -13.52
C CYS A 76 3.00 6.10 -14.27
N GLU A 77 2.72 6.46 -15.52
CA GLU A 77 1.89 5.65 -16.40
C GLU A 77 2.54 4.29 -16.64
N ASN A 78 1.71 3.25 -16.80
CA ASN A 78 2.14 1.87 -17.05
C ASN A 78 3.03 1.24 -15.97
N TYR A 79 3.08 1.82 -14.78
CA TYR A 79 3.87 1.28 -13.67
C TYR A 79 3.50 -0.17 -13.38
N GLY A 80 4.50 -1.04 -13.40
CA GLY A 80 4.33 -2.47 -13.13
C GLY A 80 3.77 -3.31 -14.27
N SER A 81 3.34 -2.71 -15.39
CA SER A 81 2.72 -3.44 -16.50
C SER A 81 3.67 -4.43 -17.20
N ASN A 82 4.98 -4.19 -17.14
CA ASN A 82 6.00 -5.03 -17.79
C ASN A 82 6.66 -6.03 -16.83
N SER A 83 6.09 -6.27 -15.66
CA SER A 83 6.65 -7.23 -14.71
C SER A 83 6.65 -8.64 -15.31
N PRO A 84 7.74 -9.42 -15.13
CA PRO A 84 7.75 -10.83 -15.52
C PRO A 84 6.98 -11.73 -14.55
N ASP A 85 6.60 -11.22 -13.38
CA ASP A 85 5.87 -11.97 -12.38
C ASP A 85 4.37 -12.02 -12.73
N LYS A 86 3.92 -13.18 -13.23
CA LYS A 86 2.53 -13.37 -13.67
C LYS A 86 1.54 -13.27 -12.52
N ARG A 87 1.90 -13.68 -11.31
CA ARG A 87 1.00 -13.55 -10.15
C ARG A 87 0.79 -12.08 -9.82
N TYR A 88 1.84 -11.30 -9.83
CA TYR A 88 1.74 -9.85 -9.62
C TYR A 88 0.85 -9.21 -10.68
N LEU A 89 1.04 -9.54 -11.95
CA LEU A 89 0.22 -8.99 -13.04
C LEU A 89 -1.27 -9.33 -12.87
N GLY A 90 -1.57 -10.56 -12.47
CA GLY A 90 -2.93 -10.99 -12.20
C GLY A 90 -3.58 -10.21 -11.05
N TRP A 91 -2.91 -10.10 -9.93
CA TRP A 91 -3.41 -9.32 -8.78
C TRP A 91 -3.51 -7.82 -9.09
N ARG A 92 -2.52 -7.30 -9.83
CA ARG A 92 -2.53 -5.91 -10.29
C ARG A 92 -3.79 -5.62 -11.11
N GLU A 93 -4.11 -6.49 -12.04
CA GLU A 93 -5.32 -6.34 -12.86
C GLU A 93 -6.60 -6.41 -12.03
N GLU A 94 -6.67 -7.35 -11.08
CA GLU A 94 -7.81 -7.46 -10.17
C GLU A 94 -8.08 -6.14 -9.42
N VAL A 95 -7.04 -5.52 -8.85
CA VAL A 95 -7.23 -4.28 -8.10
C VAL A 95 -7.48 -3.09 -9.01
N ILE A 96 -6.90 -3.04 -10.19
CA ILE A 96 -7.19 -1.99 -11.17
C ILE A 96 -8.68 -2.03 -11.56
N ASN A 97 -9.23 -3.22 -11.78
CA ASN A 97 -10.64 -3.38 -12.11
C ASN A 97 -11.57 -3.03 -10.94
N ALA A 98 -11.11 -3.23 -9.71
CA ALA A 98 -11.88 -2.92 -8.50
C ALA A 98 -11.74 -1.47 -8.06
N ALA A 99 -10.76 -0.73 -8.57
CA ALA A 99 -10.47 0.63 -8.11
C ALA A 99 -11.54 1.62 -8.57
N THR A 100 -11.80 2.59 -7.68
CA THR A 100 -12.70 3.71 -7.98
C THR A 100 -11.98 4.78 -8.80
N GLU A 101 -10.70 5.01 -8.50
CA GLU A 101 -9.92 6.06 -9.12
C GLU A 101 -8.46 5.64 -9.31
N LYS A 102 -7.86 6.12 -10.37
CA LYS A 102 -6.43 5.95 -10.66
C LYS A 102 -5.80 7.32 -10.88
N ILE A 103 -4.69 7.56 -10.18
CA ILE A 103 -3.93 8.82 -10.25
C ILE A 103 -2.52 8.48 -10.71
N TYR A 104 -2.02 9.24 -11.67
CA TYR A 104 -0.65 9.09 -12.20
C TYR A 104 0.11 10.37 -11.88
N ILE A 105 1.18 10.25 -11.07
CA ILE A 105 1.95 11.41 -10.59
C ILE A 105 2.82 11.99 -11.71
N HIS A 106 3.48 11.11 -12.45
CA HIS A 106 4.30 11.48 -13.60
C HIS A 106 3.87 10.71 -14.84
N LYS A 107 4.16 11.22 -16.02
CA LYS A 107 3.92 10.51 -17.27
C LYS A 107 4.93 9.37 -17.42
N GLU A 108 6.20 9.62 -17.12
CA GLU A 108 7.28 8.66 -17.25
C GLU A 108 7.99 8.44 -15.90
N TYR A 109 8.61 7.27 -15.74
CA TYR A 109 9.33 6.95 -14.52
C TYR A 109 10.62 7.78 -14.44
N THR A 110 10.84 8.40 -13.28
CA THR A 110 12.06 9.16 -12.97
C THR A 110 12.57 8.72 -11.60
N LYS A 111 13.77 9.18 -11.23
CA LYS A 111 14.36 8.86 -9.91
C LYS A 111 13.52 9.35 -8.74
N ILE A 112 12.68 10.36 -8.94
CA ILE A 112 11.85 10.96 -7.88
C ILE A 112 10.40 10.52 -7.93
N ALA A 113 10.02 9.70 -8.92
CA ALA A 113 8.62 9.33 -9.14
C ALA A 113 8.01 8.59 -7.94
N ASP A 114 8.70 7.62 -7.38
CA ASP A 114 8.22 6.88 -6.20
C ASP A 114 8.08 7.80 -5.00
N ASN A 115 9.06 8.66 -4.76
CA ASN A 115 9.03 9.60 -3.66
C ASN A 115 7.90 10.62 -3.80
N ASP A 116 7.69 11.15 -4.99
CA ASP A 116 6.59 12.09 -5.27
C ASP A 116 5.23 11.41 -5.08
N ARG A 117 5.08 10.15 -5.50
CA ARG A 117 3.88 9.36 -5.27
C ARG A 117 3.61 9.21 -3.77
N ASP A 118 4.64 8.84 -2.99
CA ASP A 118 4.52 8.66 -1.55
C ASP A 118 4.13 9.96 -0.85
N LYS A 119 4.72 11.08 -1.23
CA LYS A 119 4.35 12.40 -0.69
C LYS A 119 2.91 12.77 -1.01
N TYR A 120 2.47 12.49 -2.23
CA TYR A 120 1.08 12.73 -2.61
C TYR A 120 0.12 11.96 -1.71
N MET A 121 0.39 10.67 -1.47
CA MET A 121 -0.46 9.85 -0.60
C MET A 121 -0.47 10.37 0.83
N VAL A 122 0.68 10.72 1.38
CA VAL A 122 0.78 11.27 2.74
C VAL A 122 0.00 12.58 2.83
N ASP A 123 0.18 13.48 1.88
CA ASP A 123 -0.50 14.78 1.88
C ASP A 123 -2.02 14.67 1.82
N ASN A 124 -2.53 13.61 1.18
CA ASN A 124 -3.96 13.43 0.95
C ASN A 124 -4.64 12.47 1.92
N CYS A 125 -3.91 11.85 2.85
CA CYS A 125 -4.49 10.95 3.84
C CYS A 125 -4.64 11.62 5.21
N ASP A 126 -5.48 11.02 6.05
CA ASP A 126 -5.61 11.37 7.48
C ASP A 126 -4.69 10.49 8.32
N ILE A 127 -4.53 9.23 7.92
CA ILE A 127 -3.75 8.22 8.64
C ILE A 127 -2.85 7.50 7.65
N LEU A 128 -1.59 7.27 8.04
CA LEU A 128 -0.66 6.42 7.32
C LEU A 128 -0.48 5.11 8.07
N ILE A 129 -0.75 3.98 7.43
CA ILE A 129 -0.39 2.66 7.94
C ILE A 129 1.04 2.36 7.47
N ALA A 130 1.89 1.90 8.38
CA ALA A 130 3.27 1.57 8.08
C ALA A 130 3.56 0.09 8.33
N ILE A 131 3.91 -0.64 7.27
CA ILE A 131 4.42 -2.01 7.34
C ILE A 131 5.95 -1.90 7.32
N PHE A 132 6.54 -1.71 8.50
CA PHE A 132 7.92 -1.29 8.66
C PHE A 132 8.66 -2.21 9.62
N ASP A 133 9.80 -2.76 9.18
CA ASP A 133 10.64 -3.68 9.96
C ASP A 133 11.49 -2.98 11.04
N GLY A 134 11.48 -1.66 11.08
CA GLY A 134 12.23 -0.87 12.06
C GLY A 134 13.64 -0.52 11.64
N ILE A 135 14.10 -1.00 10.49
CA ILE A 135 15.43 -0.66 9.98
C ILE A 135 15.35 0.69 9.26
N GLU A 136 16.05 1.67 9.80
CA GLU A 136 15.94 3.08 9.39
C GLU A 136 16.68 3.39 8.08
N VAL A 137 16.27 2.71 7.01
CA VAL A 137 16.80 2.90 5.66
C VAL A 137 15.76 2.54 4.62
N GLY A 138 15.74 3.26 3.52
CA GLY A 138 14.91 2.98 2.34
C GLY A 138 13.63 3.80 2.28
N GLY A 139 12.83 3.50 1.25
CA GLY A 139 11.64 4.30 0.90
C GLY A 139 10.57 4.34 1.97
N VAL A 140 10.33 3.24 2.67
CA VAL A 140 9.33 3.20 3.76
C VAL A 140 9.75 4.14 4.89
N TYR A 141 11.01 4.07 5.30
CA TYR A 141 11.53 4.96 6.34
C TYR A 141 11.40 6.43 5.93
N GLU A 142 11.77 6.76 4.70
CA GLU A 142 11.67 8.13 4.17
C GLU A 142 10.21 8.62 4.16
N THR A 143 9.27 7.76 3.79
CA THR A 143 7.85 8.11 3.80
C THR A 143 7.34 8.34 5.22
N ILE A 144 7.77 7.52 6.18
CA ILE A 144 7.44 7.71 7.60
C ILE A 144 7.99 9.05 8.10
N LYS A 145 9.23 9.38 7.78
CA LYS A 145 9.84 10.66 8.18
C LYS A 145 9.06 11.84 7.60
N TYR A 146 8.66 11.76 6.34
CA TYR A 146 7.85 12.81 5.74
C TYR A 146 6.50 12.95 6.45
N ALA A 147 5.82 11.84 6.72
CA ALA A 147 4.53 11.86 7.42
C ALA A 147 4.66 12.49 8.81
N GLU A 148 5.72 12.16 9.55
CA GLU A 148 6.00 12.78 10.85
C GLU A 148 6.20 14.29 10.69
N SER A 149 6.95 14.72 9.68
CA SER A 149 7.25 16.14 9.45
C SER A 149 6.01 16.98 9.17
N VAL A 150 4.96 16.39 8.59
CA VAL A 150 3.69 17.08 8.28
C VAL A 150 2.58 16.74 9.28
N GLY A 151 2.92 16.08 10.39
CA GLY A 151 2.00 15.85 11.52
C GLY A 151 0.92 14.80 11.28
N LYS A 152 1.14 13.82 10.40
CA LYS A 152 0.16 12.76 10.15
C LYS A 152 0.20 11.70 11.24
N LYS A 153 -0.96 11.14 11.56
CA LYS A 153 -1.06 9.98 12.44
C LYS A 153 -0.52 8.76 11.71
N ILE A 154 0.34 8.00 12.38
CA ILE A 154 0.91 6.77 11.83
C ILE A 154 0.49 5.59 12.70
N ILE A 155 -0.01 4.52 12.06
CA ILE A 155 -0.31 3.26 12.72
C ILE A 155 0.66 2.22 12.20
N TYR A 156 1.48 1.68 13.10
CA TYR A 156 2.49 0.68 12.74
C TYR A 156 1.93 -0.72 12.82
N CYS A 157 2.24 -1.54 11.83
CA CYS A 157 1.97 -2.97 11.91
C CYS A 157 2.77 -3.57 13.06
N PRO A 158 2.15 -4.42 13.90
CA PRO A 158 2.88 -5.06 14.99
C PRO A 158 4.12 -5.82 14.50
N ARG A 159 5.25 -5.62 15.21
CA ARG A 159 6.52 -6.23 14.83
C ARG A 159 6.48 -7.75 14.78
N GLU A 160 5.72 -8.37 15.67
CA GLU A 160 5.54 -9.83 15.70
C GLU A 160 4.92 -10.38 14.41
N LEU A 161 4.14 -9.59 13.69
CA LEU A 161 3.60 -9.99 12.38
C LEU A 161 4.63 -9.90 11.24
N LEU A 162 5.74 -9.21 11.48
CA LEU A 162 6.78 -8.98 10.46
C LEU A 162 7.99 -9.88 10.64
N GLU A 163 7.99 -10.75 11.63
CA GLU A 163 9.07 -11.70 11.88
C GLU A 163 9.06 -12.80 10.82
N LYS A 164 10.24 -13.11 10.30
CA LYS A 164 10.40 -14.12 9.25
C LYS A 164 10.52 -15.53 9.79
#